data_f3088990f8534c49a7fc155e96b65b5a
#
_entry.id   f3088990f8534c49a7fc155e96b65b5a
#
_cell.length_a   1.000
_cell.length_b   1.000
_cell.length_c   1.000
_cell.angle_alpha   90.00
_cell.angle_beta   90.00
_cell.angle_gamma   90.00
#
_symmetry.space_group_name_H-M   'P 1'
#
loop_
_entity.id
_entity.type
_entity.pdbx_description
1 polymer ?
#
loop_
_entity_poly.entity_id
_entity_poly.type
_entity_poly.pdbx_seq_one_letter_code
_entity_poly.pdbx_strand_id
1 'polypeptide(L)'
;MGNNANEAHIFWKSPDQQTEVWMKQVSGKTPEEKKEQSRSGYRLLAEMIKTRYAYDLEKETDSVMRTETGKPYLRLHPELFFNISHSGEWIACVLGNVPVGIDIQYHREIKLEQTARKICTPDEWKTFMQVGTEKGKKDFLFQIWTKKESYLKFTGMNI
;
A
#
# COMPACT_ATOMS: atom_id res chain seq x y z
N MET A 1 24.58 -6.43 13.35
CA MET A 1 24.04 -5.09 13.02
C MET A 1 22.54 -5.17 13.21
N GLY A 2 22.02 -4.64 14.31
CA GLY A 2 20.60 -4.72 14.63
C GLY A 2 19.82 -3.79 13.71
N ASN A 3 19.00 -4.34 12.83
CA ASN A 3 17.98 -3.56 12.14
C ASN A 3 17.00 -3.06 13.20
N ASN A 4 17.00 -1.76 13.46
CA ASN A 4 15.93 -1.13 14.24
C ASN A 4 14.61 -1.34 13.49
N ALA A 5 13.75 -2.22 14.01
CA ALA A 5 12.47 -2.60 13.40
C ALA A 5 11.51 -1.40 13.17
N ASN A 6 11.87 -0.21 13.65
CA ASN A 6 11.07 1.02 13.54
C ASN A 6 11.61 2.03 12.50
N GLU A 7 12.69 1.72 11.79
CA GLU A 7 13.18 2.60 10.74
C GLU A 7 12.47 2.35 9.42
N ALA A 8 12.20 3.44 8.69
CA ALA A 8 11.68 3.36 7.33
C ALA A 8 12.81 2.98 6.38
N HIS A 9 12.53 2.06 5.46
CA HIS A 9 13.51 1.62 4.49
C HIS A 9 13.00 1.85 3.07
N ILE A 10 13.90 2.30 2.18
CA ILE A 10 13.64 2.32 0.75
C ILE A 10 13.56 0.87 0.30
N PHE A 11 12.39 0.45 -0.13
CA PHE A 11 12.14 -0.90 -0.60
C PHE A 11 12.41 -1.05 -2.10
N TRP A 12 12.04 -0.01 -2.89
CA TRP A 12 12.19 -0.02 -4.33
C TRP A 12 12.23 1.40 -4.90
N LYS A 13 12.97 1.59 -5.99
CA LYS A 13 12.95 2.80 -6.80
C LYS A 13 12.81 2.45 -8.27
N SER A 14 12.09 3.29 -9.03
CA SER A 14 12.06 3.17 -10.48
C SER A 14 13.44 3.45 -11.09
N PRO A 15 13.76 2.91 -12.29
CA PRO A 15 15.03 3.15 -12.97
C PRO A 15 15.34 4.63 -13.20
N ASP A 16 14.32 5.45 -13.46
CA ASP A 16 14.42 6.90 -13.61
C ASP A 16 14.42 7.66 -12.27
N GLN A 17 14.34 6.94 -11.15
CA GLN A 17 14.27 7.45 -9.78
C GLN A 17 13.11 8.41 -9.50
N GLN A 18 12.09 8.44 -10.37
CA GLN A 18 10.93 9.33 -10.21
C GLN A 18 9.85 8.75 -9.32
N THR A 19 9.84 7.44 -9.12
CA THR A 19 8.91 6.74 -8.22
C THR A 19 9.69 5.89 -7.24
N GLU A 20 9.31 5.95 -5.98
CA GLU A 20 9.92 5.12 -4.94
C GLU A 20 8.89 4.55 -3.98
N VAL A 21 9.19 3.38 -3.43
CA VAL A 21 8.41 2.69 -2.42
C VAL A 21 9.22 2.58 -1.15
N TRP A 22 8.65 3.07 -0.07
CA TRP A 22 9.21 2.89 1.27
C TRP A 22 8.32 1.98 2.10
N MET A 23 8.94 1.20 2.96
CA MET A 23 8.24 0.33 3.89
C MET A 23 8.72 0.55 5.32
N LYS A 24 7.80 0.41 6.27
CA LYS A 24 8.07 0.51 7.69
C LYS A 24 7.30 -0.55 8.45
N GLN A 25 7.94 -1.18 9.43
CA GLN A 25 7.26 -2.05 10.38
C GLN A 25 6.68 -1.22 11.52
N VAL A 26 5.44 -1.52 11.90
CA VAL A 26 4.71 -0.84 12.98
C VAL A 26 3.88 -1.87 13.76
N SER A 27 3.60 -1.59 15.04
CA SER A 27 2.62 -2.40 15.77
C SER A 27 1.20 -2.16 15.23
N GLY A 28 0.33 -3.14 15.28
CA GLY A 28 -1.03 -3.04 14.73
C GLY A 28 -1.99 -4.09 15.30
N LYS A 29 -1.75 -4.53 16.53
CA LYS A 29 -2.53 -5.60 17.18
C LYS A 29 -3.81 -5.11 17.83
N THR A 30 -3.83 -3.88 18.35
CA THR A 30 -4.99 -3.27 19.01
C THR A 30 -5.73 -2.28 18.09
N PRO A 31 -6.99 -1.91 18.40
CA PRO A 31 -7.73 -0.88 17.66
C PRO A 31 -7.03 0.48 17.67
N GLU A 32 -6.41 0.85 18.78
CA GLU A 32 -5.62 2.09 18.93
C GLU A 32 -4.39 2.07 18.04
N GLU A 33 -3.68 0.94 17.99
CA GLU A 33 -2.53 0.74 17.12
C GLU A 33 -2.91 0.78 15.64
N LYS A 34 -4.11 0.30 15.26
CA LYS A 34 -4.62 0.43 13.89
C LYS A 34 -4.88 1.87 13.48
N LYS A 35 -5.40 2.70 14.40
CA LYS A 35 -5.50 4.16 14.16
C LYS A 35 -4.12 4.79 14.00
N GLU A 36 -3.17 4.36 14.81
CA GLU A 36 -1.79 4.83 14.73
C GLU A 36 -1.09 4.35 13.46
N GLN A 37 -1.42 3.18 12.93
CA GLN A 37 -0.94 2.74 11.60
C GLN A 37 -1.32 3.72 10.50
N SER A 38 -2.56 4.20 10.48
CA SER A 38 -2.99 5.20 9.49
C SER A 38 -2.19 6.49 9.61
N ARG A 39 -1.98 6.99 10.84
CA ARG A 39 -1.15 8.18 11.10
C ARG A 39 0.31 7.94 10.70
N SER A 40 0.83 6.75 11.02
CA SER A 40 2.20 6.36 10.67
C SER A 40 2.41 6.27 9.17
N GLY A 41 1.37 5.93 8.39
CA GLY A 41 1.42 6.00 6.92
C GLY A 41 1.64 7.42 6.41
N TYR A 42 0.95 8.41 6.97
CA TYR A 42 1.16 9.81 6.61
C TYR A 42 2.48 10.38 7.11
N ARG A 43 2.98 9.93 8.28
CA ARG A 43 4.34 10.27 8.74
C ARG A 43 5.41 9.71 7.79
N LEU A 44 5.21 8.47 7.31
CA LEU A 44 6.11 7.88 6.32
C LEU A 44 6.11 8.69 5.02
N LEU A 45 4.95 9.12 4.54
CA LEU A 45 4.84 10.03 3.39
C LEU A 45 5.57 11.34 3.63
N ALA A 46 5.39 11.96 4.81
CA ALA A 46 6.06 13.21 5.15
C ALA A 46 7.59 13.06 5.18
N GLU A 47 8.09 11.93 5.70
CA GLU A 47 9.51 11.59 5.69
C GLU A 47 10.06 11.42 4.27
N MET A 48 9.33 10.72 3.38
CA MET A 48 9.68 10.57 1.97
C MET A 48 9.78 11.92 1.26
N ILE A 49 8.76 12.77 1.43
CA ILE A 49 8.70 14.10 0.81
C ILE A 49 9.83 14.97 1.32
N LYS A 50 10.08 15.00 2.63
CA LYS A 50 11.16 15.76 3.25
C LYS A 50 12.52 15.32 2.74
N THR A 51 12.74 14.02 2.64
CA THR A 51 14.02 13.45 2.18
C THR A 51 14.27 13.78 0.71
N ARG A 52 13.24 13.72 -0.13
CA ARG A 52 13.40 13.86 -1.57
C ARG A 52 13.33 15.29 -2.07
N TYR A 53 12.47 16.11 -1.45
CA TYR A 53 12.16 17.46 -1.94
C TYR A 53 12.53 18.56 -0.93
N ALA A 54 13.11 18.21 0.21
CA ALA A 54 13.42 19.14 1.32
C ALA A 54 12.19 19.96 1.80
N TYR A 55 10.98 19.41 1.60
CA TYR A 55 9.72 20.02 1.95
C TYR A 55 9.13 19.36 3.19
N ASP A 56 8.67 20.15 4.15
CA ASP A 56 8.14 19.67 5.43
C ASP A 56 6.61 19.68 5.43
N LEU A 57 6.02 18.55 5.04
CA LEU A 57 4.57 18.36 4.94
C LEU A 57 3.85 18.55 6.29
N GLU A 58 4.51 18.28 7.42
CA GLU A 58 3.91 18.41 8.76
C GLU A 58 3.67 19.85 9.18
N LYS A 59 4.33 20.82 8.54
CA LYS A 59 4.14 22.25 8.80
C LYS A 59 2.98 22.87 8.03
N GLU A 60 2.42 22.13 7.09
CA GLU A 60 1.35 22.63 6.21
C GLU A 60 -0.01 22.14 6.71
N THR A 61 -0.86 23.06 7.09
CA THR A 61 -2.25 22.77 7.45
C THR A 61 -3.02 22.36 6.19
N ASP A 62 -3.83 21.29 6.28
CA ASP A 62 -4.66 20.77 5.18
C ASP A 62 -3.88 20.42 3.90
N SER A 63 -2.63 19.98 4.07
CA SER A 63 -1.77 19.57 2.96
C SER A 63 -2.30 18.34 2.21
N VAL A 64 -2.97 17.41 2.92
CA VAL A 64 -3.58 16.21 2.35
C VAL A 64 -5.09 16.38 2.27
N MET A 65 -5.62 16.40 1.05
CA MET A 65 -7.04 16.46 0.75
C MET A 65 -7.52 15.13 0.16
N ARG A 66 -8.84 14.99 -0.04
CA ARG A 66 -9.43 13.82 -0.69
C ARG A 66 -10.26 14.25 -1.89
N THR A 67 -10.21 13.44 -2.95
CA THR A 67 -11.10 13.54 -4.11
C THR A 67 -12.54 13.15 -3.71
N GLU A 68 -13.50 13.36 -4.59
CA GLU A 68 -14.87 12.88 -4.43
C GLU A 68 -14.95 11.36 -4.23
N THR A 69 -14.05 10.60 -4.84
CA THR A 69 -13.92 9.15 -4.67
C THR A 69 -13.16 8.74 -3.41
N GLY A 70 -12.69 9.70 -2.59
CA GLY A 70 -11.97 9.46 -1.35
C GLY A 70 -10.45 9.22 -1.51
N LYS A 71 -9.90 9.26 -2.74
CA LYS A 71 -8.47 9.12 -2.96
C LYS A 71 -7.74 10.34 -2.39
N PRO A 72 -6.71 10.16 -1.52
CA PRO A 72 -5.95 11.28 -0.99
C PRO A 72 -5.01 11.88 -2.04
N TYR A 73 -4.82 13.20 -1.96
CA TYR A 73 -3.88 13.95 -2.79
C TYR A 73 -3.24 15.10 -2.01
N LEU A 74 -2.09 15.59 -2.50
CA LEU A 74 -1.39 16.75 -1.93
C LEU A 74 -1.93 18.02 -2.59
N ARG A 75 -2.58 18.88 -1.81
CA ARG A 75 -3.19 20.11 -2.31
C ARG A 75 -2.17 21.09 -2.88
N LEU A 76 -1.04 21.24 -2.22
CA LEU A 76 0.01 22.20 -2.60
C LEU A 76 1.02 21.62 -3.59
N HIS A 77 1.01 20.30 -3.80
CA HIS A 77 1.91 19.57 -4.69
C HIS A 77 1.12 18.60 -5.58
N PRO A 78 0.23 19.10 -6.45
CA PRO A 78 -0.62 18.26 -7.30
C PRO A 78 0.17 17.43 -8.32
N GLU A 79 1.45 17.77 -8.56
CA GLU A 79 2.39 17.02 -9.39
C GLU A 79 2.96 15.78 -8.71
N LEU A 80 2.77 15.66 -7.39
CA LEU A 80 3.22 14.51 -6.60
C LEU A 80 2.04 13.59 -6.31
N PHE A 81 2.19 12.35 -6.73
CA PHE A 81 1.21 11.29 -6.51
C PHE A 81 1.72 10.33 -5.44
N PHE A 82 0.84 9.97 -4.53
CA PHE A 82 1.18 8.98 -3.51
C PHE A 82 0.03 8.02 -3.27
N ASN A 83 0.36 6.89 -2.67
CA ASN A 83 -0.62 5.98 -2.12
C ASN A 83 -0.02 5.23 -0.93
N ILE A 84 -0.86 4.87 0.03
CA ILE A 84 -0.47 4.20 1.27
C ILE A 84 -1.28 2.92 1.43
N SER A 85 -0.62 1.85 1.82
CA SER A 85 -1.25 0.60 2.22
C SER A 85 -0.66 0.10 3.54
N HIS A 86 -1.47 -0.57 4.35
CA HIS A 86 -1.04 -1.22 5.57
C HIS A 86 -1.68 -2.59 5.72
N SER A 87 -0.92 -3.56 6.19
CA SER A 87 -1.42 -4.90 6.47
C SER A 87 -0.54 -5.61 7.49
N GLY A 88 -1.16 -6.23 8.49
CA GLY A 88 -0.42 -6.81 9.62
C GLY A 88 0.37 -5.74 10.36
N GLU A 89 1.67 -5.92 10.44
CA GLU A 89 2.61 -4.99 11.10
C GLU A 89 3.39 -4.14 10.08
N TRP A 90 2.91 -4.02 8.84
CA TRP A 90 3.62 -3.31 7.78
C TRP A 90 2.81 -2.15 7.22
N ILE A 91 3.51 -1.08 6.90
CA ILE A 91 3.04 0.04 6.10
C ILE A 91 3.94 0.14 4.88
N ALA A 92 3.32 0.36 3.73
CA ALA A 92 4.00 0.72 2.49
C ALA A 92 3.45 2.05 1.99
N CYS A 93 4.33 2.91 1.52
CA CYS A 93 4.01 4.16 0.86
C CYS A 93 4.74 4.22 -0.48
N VAL A 94 4.03 4.58 -1.52
CA VAL A 94 4.60 4.91 -2.84
C VAL A 94 4.45 6.40 -3.09
N LEU A 95 5.50 7.03 -3.60
CA LEU A 95 5.56 8.43 -4.00
C LEU A 95 6.16 8.54 -5.40
N GLY A 96 5.54 9.29 -6.29
CA GLY A 96 6.00 9.47 -7.66
C GLY A 96 5.44 10.71 -8.34
N ASN A 97 5.94 11.00 -9.53
CA ASN A 97 5.51 12.12 -10.39
C ASN A 97 4.43 11.71 -11.40
N VAL A 98 3.97 10.47 -11.32
CA VAL A 98 2.87 9.91 -12.11
C VAL A 98 1.86 9.27 -11.18
N PRO A 99 0.60 9.10 -11.59
CA PRO A 99 -0.38 8.38 -10.80
C PRO A 99 0.14 7.02 -10.34
N VAL A 100 -0.07 6.68 -9.07
CA VAL A 100 0.41 5.45 -8.44
C VAL A 100 -0.66 4.80 -7.59
N GLY A 101 -0.53 3.50 -7.38
CA GLY A 101 -1.30 2.72 -6.43
C GLY A 101 -0.44 1.62 -5.84
N ILE A 102 -0.59 1.36 -4.55
CA ILE A 102 0.12 0.29 -3.85
C ILE A 102 -0.84 -0.48 -2.97
N ASP A 103 -0.63 -1.78 -2.90
CA ASP A 103 -1.25 -2.62 -1.89
C ASP A 103 -0.26 -3.62 -1.31
N ILE A 104 -0.43 -3.93 -0.04
CA ILE A 104 0.27 -5.00 0.66
C ILE A 104 -0.75 -5.84 1.41
N GLN A 105 -0.53 -7.15 1.48
CA GLN A 105 -1.41 -8.08 2.18
C GLN A 105 -0.60 -9.02 3.05
N TYR A 106 -0.92 -9.04 4.35
CA TYR A 106 -0.41 -10.07 5.24
C TYR A 106 -1.16 -11.38 4.99
N HIS A 107 -0.42 -12.48 4.77
CA HIS A 107 -0.99 -13.80 4.52
C HIS A 107 -1.59 -14.38 5.80
N ARG A 108 -2.86 -14.10 6.04
CA ARG A 108 -3.68 -14.65 7.12
C ARG A 108 -4.43 -15.90 6.66
N GLU A 109 -4.99 -16.62 7.62
CA GLU A 109 -5.92 -17.71 7.30
C GLU A 109 -7.22 -17.15 6.72
N ILE A 110 -7.64 -17.71 5.58
CA ILE A 110 -8.85 -17.34 4.84
C ILE A 110 -9.51 -18.60 4.26
N LYS A 111 -10.79 -18.50 3.96
CA LYS A 111 -11.52 -19.53 3.23
C LYS A 111 -11.18 -19.39 1.73
N LEU A 112 -10.13 -20.09 1.29
CA LEU A 112 -9.51 -19.92 -0.03
C LEU A 112 -10.50 -19.93 -1.19
N GLU A 113 -11.28 -21.00 -1.35
CA GLU A 113 -12.23 -21.10 -2.48
C GLU A 113 -13.35 -20.04 -2.40
N GLN A 114 -13.88 -19.80 -1.21
CA GLN A 114 -14.93 -18.80 -1.04
C GLN A 114 -14.42 -17.39 -1.37
N THR A 115 -13.19 -17.08 -0.99
CA THR A 115 -12.54 -15.81 -1.29
C THR A 115 -12.20 -15.72 -2.77
N ALA A 116 -11.65 -16.78 -3.34
CA ALA A 116 -11.31 -16.85 -4.77
C ALA A 116 -12.53 -16.62 -5.66
N ARG A 117 -13.69 -17.22 -5.34
CA ARG A 117 -14.95 -17.01 -6.08
C ARG A 117 -15.40 -15.54 -6.11
N LYS A 118 -15.04 -14.75 -5.10
CA LYS A 118 -15.40 -13.32 -5.03
C LYS A 118 -14.42 -12.42 -5.79
N ILE A 119 -13.16 -12.82 -5.85
CA ILE A 119 -12.06 -11.97 -6.33
C ILE A 119 -11.65 -12.32 -7.76
N CYS A 120 -11.61 -13.62 -8.10
CA CYS A 120 -11.09 -14.08 -9.37
C CYS A 120 -12.06 -13.88 -10.53
N THR A 121 -11.53 -13.49 -11.67
CA THR A 121 -12.21 -13.62 -12.95
C THR A 121 -12.36 -15.11 -13.31
N PRO A 122 -13.18 -15.50 -14.32
CA PRO A 122 -13.31 -16.89 -14.75
C PRO A 122 -11.97 -17.56 -15.09
N ASP A 123 -11.05 -16.84 -15.74
CA ASP A 123 -9.74 -17.39 -16.13
C ASP A 123 -8.78 -17.50 -14.92
N GLU A 124 -8.78 -16.51 -14.02
CA GLU A 124 -8.05 -16.58 -12.76
C GLU A 124 -8.56 -17.74 -11.88
N TRP A 125 -9.87 -17.97 -11.87
CA TRP A 125 -10.46 -19.10 -11.18
C TRP A 125 -9.98 -20.43 -11.74
N LYS A 126 -9.96 -20.59 -13.08
CA LYS A 126 -9.40 -21.79 -13.73
C LYS A 126 -7.96 -22.04 -13.28
N THR A 127 -7.13 -20.99 -13.30
CA THR A 127 -5.73 -21.06 -12.86
C THR A 127 -5.63 -21.46 -11.38
N PHE A 128 -6.43 -20.82 -10.53
CA PHE A 128 -6.50 -21.14 -9.09
C PHE A 128 -6.83 -22.62 -8.84
N MET A 129 -7.76 -23.18 -9.58
CA MET A 129 -8.15 -24.59 -9.45
C MET A 129 -7.06 -25.58 -9.90
N GLN A 130 -6.18 -25.15 -10.80
CA GLN A 130 -5.05 -25.95 -11.28
C GLN A 130 -3.85 -25.94 -10.33
N VAL A 131 -3.79 -25.02 -9.38
CA VAL A 131 -2.71 -24.98 -8.40
C VAL A 131 -2.80 -26.18 -7.47
N GLY A 132 -1.79 -27.03 -7.49
CA GLY A 132 -1.81 -28.35 -6.84
C GLY A 132 -1.65 -28.36 -5.31
N THR A 133 -1.23 -27.24 -4.70
CA THR A 133 -0.99 -27.18 -3.24
C THR A 133 -1.80 -26.05 -2.60
N GLU A 134 -2.23 -26.25 -1.35
CA GLU A 134 -2.96 -25.24 -0.59
C GLU A 134 -2.13 -23.95 -0.40
N LYS A 135 -0.85 -24.10 -0.10
CA LYS A 135 0.08 -22.97 -0.03
C LYS A 135 0.13 -22.21 -1.35
N GLY A 136 0.29 -22.90 -2.47
CA GLY A 136 0.31 -22.28 -3.80
C GLY A 136 -1.00 -21.57 -4.14
N LYS A 137 -2.15 -22.17 -3.78
CA LYS A 137 -3.47 -21.52 -3.92
C LYS A 137 -3.57 -20.24 -3.10
N LYS A 138 -3.07 -20.27 -1.87
CA LYS A 138 -3.03 -19.11 -0.98
C LYS A 138 -2.14 -18.00 -1.57
N ASP A 139 -0.93 -18.32 -1.98
CA ASP A 139 0.01 -17.37 -2.58
C ASP A 139 -0.55 -16.75 -3.86
N PHE A 140 -1.11 -17.56 -4.75
CA PHE A 140 -1.78 -17.10 -5.97
C PHE A 140 -2.92 -16.12 -5.67
N LEU A 141 -3.80 -16.48 -4.72
CA LEU A 141 -4.95 -15.66 -4.38
C LEU A 141 -4.56 -14.32 -3.78
N PHE A 142 -3.59 -14.29 -2.86
CA PHE A 142 -3.08 -13.04 -2.30
C PHE A 142 -2.39 -12.18 -3.36
N GLN A 143 -1.67 -12.77 -4.31
CA GLN A 143 -1.09 -12.05 -5.44
C GLN A 143 -2.16 -11.36 -6.31
N ILE A 144 -3.22 -12.09 -6.69
CA ILE A 144 -4.33 -11.52 -7.47
C ILE A 144 -5.03 -10.41 -6.69
N TRP A 145 -5.31 -10.65 -5.41
CA TRP A 145 -5.93 -9.66 -4.53
C TRP A 145 -5.12 -8.37 -4.48
N THR A 146 -3.84 -8.48 -4.09
CA THR A 146 -2.94 -7.33 -3.99
C THR A 146 -2.84 -6.54 -5.29
N LYS A 147 -2.75 -7.21 -6.45
CA LYS A 147 -2.74 -6.56 -7.76
C LYS A 147 -4.02 -5.78 -8.03
N LYS A 148 -5.19 -6.37 -7.75
CA LYS A 148 -6.48 -5.71 -7.96
C LYS A 148 -6.68 -4.51 -7.04
N GLU A 149 -6.36 -4.66 -5.76
CA GLU A 149 -6.41 -3.57 -4.79
C GLU A 149 -5.49 -2.41 -5.17
N SER A 150 -4.25 -2.70 -5.58
CA SER A 150 -3.33 -1.65 -6.02
C SER A 150 -3.84 -0.92 -7.27
N TYR A 151 -4.46 -1.64 -8.20
CA TYR A 151 -5.07 -1.04 -9.39
C TYR A 151 -6.27 -0.16 -9.04
N LEU A 152 -7.15 -0.59 -8.14
CA LEU A 152 -8.29 0.21 -7.68
C LEU A 152 -7.82 1.48 -6.96
N LYS A 153 -6.81 1.37 -6.13
CA LYS A 153 -6.17 2.53 -5.48
C LYS A 153 -5.50 3.46 -6.50
N PHE A 154 -4.90 2.91 -7.55
CA PHE A 154 -4.34 3.70 -8.65
C PHE A 154 -5.42 4.51 -9.36
N THR A 155 -6.54 3.89 -9.74
CA THR A 155 -7.65 4.55 -10.45
C THR A 155 -8.50 5.44 -9.55
N GLY A 156 -8.42 5.29 -8.23
CA GLY A 156 -9.29 5.98 -7.27
C GLY A 156 -10.71 5.41 -7.24
N MET A 157 -10.93 4.23 -7.79
CA MET A 157 -12.19 3.51 -7.68
C MET A 157 -12.28 2.79 -6.32
N ASN A 158 -13.44 2.85 -5.70
CA ASN A 158 -13.75 2.03 -4.52
C ASN A 158 -14.26 0.65 -4.97
N ILE A 159 -13.93 -0.37 -4.17
CA ILE A 159 -14.52 -1.70 -4.30
C ILE A 159 -15.92 -1.67 -3.72
#